data_1c6665adbf8a4c059ee3b71c7845d101
#
_entry.id   1c6665adbf8a4c059ee3b71c7845d101
#
_cell.length_a   1.000
_cell.length_b   1.000
_cell.length_c   1.000
_cell.angle_alpha   90.00
_cell.angle_beta   90.00
_cell.angle_gamma   90.00
#
_symmetry.space_group_name_H-M   'P 1'
#
loop_
_entity.id
_entity.type
_entity.pdbx_description
1 polymer ?
#
loop_
_entity_poly.entity_id
_entity_poly.type
_entity_poly.pdbx_seq_one_letter_code
_entity_poly.pdbx_strand_id
1 'polypeptide(L)'
;MASGFVPRPSERVADYTCLVSELTERAVVARVPSVTDERLRVLSRREPVTVEPGTSLAACIAAIQRTGTGDSVFVTGRDDKLVGVLTERDIFGRIVGGDVDLDQPVETMMTTKPHHLHLDETVRDAIELMQTGRYRNLPLLDDDDHLIGVVRPQDILKYLAEAFPEELLNLPPRPHQLMGKAEGG
;
A
#
# COMPACT_ATOMS: atom_id res chain seq x y z
N MET A 1 -18.85 35.34 58.07
CA MET A 1 -18.26 33.99 57.99
C MET A 1 -18.49 33.47 56.58
N ALA A 2 -17.47 33.53 55.74
CA ALA A 2 -17.54 33.05 54.37
C ALA A 2 -16.91 31.65 54.36
N SER A 3 -17.72 30.62 54.09
CA SER A 3 -17.30 29.25 53.93
C SER A 3 -16.66 29.09 52.56
N GLY A 4 -15.35 28.95 52.54
CA GLY A 4 -14.59 28.66 51.32
C GLY A 4 -14.83 27.22 50.88
N PHE A 5 -15.50 27.04 49.78
CA PHE A 5 -15.62 25.75 49.10
C PHE A 5 -14.26 25.40 48.44
N VAL A 6 -13.61 24.36 48.93
CA VAL A 6 -12.43 23.78 48.33
C VAL A 6 -12.85 22.55 47.54
N PRO A 7 -12.79 22.54 46.21
CA PRO A 7 -13.16 21.39 45.39
C PRO A 7 -12.24 20.21 45.66
N ARG A 8 -12.78 19.00 45.63
CA ARG A 8 -12.04 17.74 45.87
C ARG A 8 -11.01 17.47 44.76
N PRO A 9 -9.87 16.87 45.08
CA PRO A 9 -8.81 16.61 44.10
C PRO A 9 -9.21 15.75 42.88
N SER A 10 -10.26 14.93 43.01
CA SER A 10 -10.73 14.04 41.93
C SER A 10 -11.44 14.74 40.78
N GLU A 11 -12.00 15.93 40.98
CA GLU A 11 -12.69 16.67 39.92
C GLU A 11 -11.72 17.43 39.00
N ARG A 12 -10.56 17.79 39.51
CA ARG A 12 -9.52 18.49 38.70
C ARG A 12 -8.78 17.58 37.75
N VAL A 13 -8.67 16.30 38.03
CA VAL A 13 -7.92 15.34 37.15
C VAL A 13 -8.73 14.95 35.92
N ALA A 14 -10.07 14.86 36.04
CA ALA A 14 -10.95 14.55 34.94
C ALA A 14 -10.96 15.63 33.85
N ASP A 15 -10.96 16.94 34.23
CA ASP A 15 -10.96 18.03 33.29
C ASP A 15 -9.63 18.16 32.51
N TYR A 16 -8.51 17.90 33.16
CA TYR A 16 -7.21 17.92 32.48
C TYR A 16 -7.04 16.78 31.49
N THR A 17 -7.57 15.61 31.78
CA THR A 17 -7.47 14.43 30.89
C THR A 17 -8.33 14.65 29.64
N CYS A 18 -9.50 15.25 29.76
CA CYS A 18 -10.36 15.59 28.62
C CYS A 18 -9.74 16.69 27.73
N LEU A 19 -9.21 17.75 28.34
CA LEU A 19 -8.56 18.84 27.58
C LEU A 19 -7.28 18.41 26.87
N VAL A 20 -6.48 17.55 27.49
CA VAL A 20 -5.25 17.03 26.88
C VAL A 20 -5.58 16.06 25.73
N SER A 21 -6.62 15.24 25.85
CA SER A 21 -7.03 14.34 24.76
C SER A 21 -7.56 15.13 23.55
N GLU A 22 -8.39 16.15 23.76
CA GLU A 22 -8.92 16.99 22.67
C GLU A 22 -7.82 17.84 22.00
N LEU A 23 -6.86 18.37 22.76
CA LEU A 23 -5.74 19.12 22.22
C LEU A 23 -4.75 18.21 21.47
N THR A 24 -4.56 16.97 21.93
CA THR A 24 -3.68 16.00 21.29
C THR A 24 -4.30 15.47 20.00
N GLU A 25 -5.60 15.16 19.98
CA GLU A 25 -6.33 14.79 18.76
C GLU A 25 -6.35 15.90 17.73
N ARG A 26 -6.66 17.13 18.12
CA ARG A 26 -6.65 18.28 17.20
C ARG A 26 -5.25 18.62 16.68
N ALA A 27 -4.21 18.51 17.50
CA ALA A 27 -2.84 18.78 17.09
C ALA A 27 -2.27 17.69 16.19
N VAL A 28 -2.64 16.40 16.38
CA VAL A 28 -2.21 15.28 15.55
C VAL A 28 -2.96 15.28 14.21
N VAL A 29 -4.25 15.56 14.20
CA VAL A 29 -5.05 15.64 12.97
C VAL A 29 -4.67 16.87 12.13
N ALA A 30 -4.22 17.97 12.75
CA ALA A 30 -3.84 19.18 12.02
C ALA A 30 -2.44 19.15 11.39
N ARG A 31 -1.60 18.12 11.68
CA ARG A 31 -0.20 18.07 11.22
C ARG A 31 0.14 16.96 10.20
N VAL A 32 -0.81 16.11 9.81
CA VAL A 32 -0.57 15.04 8.83
C VAL A 32 -1.50 15.08 7.60
N PRO A 33 -2.13 16.17 7.20
CA PRO A 33 -3.01 16.16 6.03
C PRO A 33 -2.27 16.11 4.69
N SER A 34 -1.01 16.53 4.60
CA SER A 34 -0.40 16.80 3.30
C SER A 34 0.29 15.63 2.63
N VAL A 35 0.86 14.70 3.40
CA VAL A 35 1.73 13.66 2.83
C VAL A 35 0.97 12.57 2.07
N THR A 36 -0.16 12.15 2.61
CA THR A 36 -0.98 11.09 1.99
C THR A 36 -1.99 11.62 0.97
N ASP A 37 -2.21 12.94 0.95
CA ASP A 37 -3.11 13.59 -0.01
C ASP A 37 -2.38 13.99 -1.31
N GLU A 38 -1.06 13.77 -1.38
CA GLU A 38 -0.29 13.94 -2.61
C GLU A 38 -0.74 12.97 -3.69
N ARG A 39 -0.71 13.44 -4.94
CA ARG A 39 -1.09 12.65 -6.10
C ARG A 39 -0.02 11.64 -6.45
N LEU A 40 -0.41 10.50 -7.01
CA LEU A 40 0.52 9.44 -7.42
C LEU A 40 1.54 9.88 -8.48
N ARG A 41 1.34 11.04 -9.09
CA ARG A 41 2.30 11.67 -10.02
C ARG A 41 3.67 11.93 -9.41
N VAL A 42 3.74 12.13 -8.07
CA VAL A 42 5.00 12.41 -7.37
C VAL A 42 5.85 11.16 -7.14
N LEU A 43 5.25 9.97 -7.24
CA LEU A 43 5.97 8.72 -7.05
C LEU A 43 6.84 8.38 -8.26
N SER A 44 8.01 7.83 -7.99
CA SER A 44 8.83 7.21 -9.02
C SER A 44 8.09 6.02 -9.61
N ARG A 45 7.85 6.04 -10.92
CA ARG A 45 7.19 4.94 -11.62
C ARG A 45 8.20 3.87 -11.95
N ARG A 46 7.83 2.63 -11.71
CA ARG A 46 8.58 1.48 -12.17
C ARG A 46 7.97 0.94 -13.45
N GLU A 47 8.82 0.52 -14.36
CA GLU A 47 8.40 -0.15 -15.58
C GLU A 47 7.73 -1.50 -15.21
N PRO A 48 6.50 -1.76 -15.69
CA PRO A 48 5.81 -3.00 -15.45
C PRO A 48 6.42 -4.15 -16.25
N VAL A 49 6.38 -5.35 -15.68
CA VAL A 49 6.67 -6.57 -16.46
C VAL A 49 5.42 -6.94 -17.21
N THR A 50 5.46 -6.90 -18.52
CA THR A 50 4.28 -7.16 -19.37
C THR A 50 4.46 -8.40 -20.23
N VAL A 51 3.36 -9.05 -20.56
CA VAL A 51 3.23 -10.13 -21.52
C VAL A 51 1.96 -9.95 -22.34
N GLU A 52 1.95 -10.54 -23.53
CA GLU A 52 0.76 -10.54 -24.39
C GLU A 52 -0.20 -11.68 -23.99
N PRO A 53 -1.50 -11.56 -24.31
CA PRO A 53 -2.46 -12.67 -24.24
C PRO A 53 -1.94 -13.89 -25.02
N GLY A 54 -2.22 -15.08 -24.50
CA GLY A 54 -1.72 -16.33 -25.07
C GLY A 54 -0.32 -16.73 -24.64
N THR A 55 0.40 -15.88 -23.89
CA THR A 55 1.73 -16.22 -23.34
C THR A 55 1.59 -17.41 -22.38
N SER A 56 2.47 -18.41 -22.50
CA SER A 56 2.45 -19.58 -21.63
C SER A 56 2.82 -19.23 -20.18
N LEU A 57 2.31 -19.99 -19.23
CA LEU A 57 2.65 -19.81 -17.80
C LEU A 57 4.14 -19.95 -17.55
N ALA A 58 4.83 -20.86 -18.23
CA ALA A 58 6.30 -20.99 -18.16
C ALA A 58 7.00 -19.69 -18.56
N ALA A 59 6.57 -19.06 -19.64
CA ALA A 59 7.12 -17.77 -20.10
C ALA A 59 6.81 -16.62 -19.13
N CYS A 60 5.62 -16.60 -18.52
CA CYS A 60 5.25 -15.63 -17.49
C CYS A 60 6.14 -15.78 -16.25
N ILE A 61 6.35 -17.00 -15.76
CA ILE A 61 7.25 -17.29 -14.64
C ILE A 61 8.68 -16.82 -14.94
N ALA A 62 9.19 -17.14 -16.13
CA ALA A 62 10.51 -16.69 -16.55
C ALA A 62 10.61 -15.16 -16.65
N ALA A 63 9.54 -14.48 -17.05
CA ALA A 63 9.47 -13.01 -17.07
C ALA A 63 9.54 -12.43 -15.65
N ILE A 64 8.81 -12.98 -14.69
CA ILE A 64 8.86 -12.58 -13.27
C ILE A 64 10.28 -12.79 -12.71
N GLN A 65 10.88 -13.94 -12.93
CA GLN A 65 12.21 -14.29 -12.41
C GLN A 65 13.32 -13.37 -12.92
N ARG A 66 13.26 -12.97 -14.20
CA ARG A 66 14.28 -12.09 -14.80
C ARG A 66 14.38 -10.72 -14.14
N THR A 67 13.31 -10.25 -13.50
CA THR A 67 13.32 -8.93 -12.85
C THR A 67 14.04 -8.92 -11.52
N GLY A 68 14.20 -10.08 -10.88
CA GLY A 68 14.82 -10.24 -9.55
C GLY A 68 14.06 -9.56 -8.40
N THR A 69 13.00 -8.83 -8.70
CA THR A 69 12.24 -8.02 -7.73
C THR A 69 10.75 -7.99 -8.01
N GLY A 70 10.30 -8.54 -9.13
CA GLY A 70 8.88 -8.61 -9.50
C GLY A 70 8.26 -9.88 -8.95
N ASP A 71 7.06 -9.75 -8.41
CA ASP A 71 6.23 -10.86 -7.95
C ASP A 71 4.95 -10.97 -8.80
N SER A 72 4.88 -10.25 -9.91
CA SER A 72 3.73 -10.23 -10.82
C SER A 72 4.13 -9.87 -12.25
N VAL A 73 3.30 -10.33 -13.19
CA VAL A 73 3.34 -9.95 -14.59
C VAL A 73 1.97 -9.43 -15.00
N PHE A 74 1.94 -8.35 -15.77
CA PHE A 74 0.72 -7.74 -16.28
C PHE A 74 0.47 -8.20 -17.71
N VAL A 75 -0.76 -8.60 -17.98
CA VAL A 75 -1.17 -8.98 -19.32
C VAL A 75 -1.74 -7.74 -19.99
N THR A 76 -1.08 -7.30 -21.06
CA THR A 76 -1.51 -6.16 -21.86
C THR A 76 -1.98 -6.60 -23.24
N GLY A 77 -3.12 -6.12 -23.65
CA GLY A 77 -3.67 -6.35 -24.98
C GLY A 77 -3.10 -5.39 -26.00
N ARG A 78 -3.83 -5.17 -27.10
CA ARG A 78 -3.50 -4.15 -28.09
C ARG A 78 -3.51 -2.78 -27.43
N ASP A 79 -2.58 -1.92 -27.88
CA ASP A 79 -2.46 -0.55 -27.41
C ASP A 79 -2.08 -0.45 -25.91
N ASP A 80 -1.33 -1.43 -25.39
CA ASP A 80 -0.86 -1.50 -23.99
C ASP A 80 -1.96 -1.43 -22.92
N LYS A 81 -3.19 -1.74 -23.30
CA LYS A 81 -4.33 -1.77 -22.36
C LYS A 81 -4.25 -2.96 -21.42
N LEU A 82 -4.44 -2.69 -20.13
CA LEU A 82 -4.39 -3.72 -19.10
C LEU A 82 -5.58 -4.69 -19.21
N VAL A 83 -5.27 -5.98 -19.40
CA VAL A 83 -6.26 -7.08 -19.52
C VAL A 83 -6.33 -7.89 -18.24
N GLY A 84 -5.16 -8.14 -17.61
CA GLY A 84 -5.09 -8.98 -16.43
C GLY A 84 -3.76 -8.90 -15.71
N VAL A 85 -3.67 -9.60 -14.58
CA VAL A 85 -2.44 -9.77 -13.79
C VAL A 85 -2.30 -11.22 -13.37
N LEU A 86 -1.08 -11.73 -13.44
CA LEU A 86 -0.69 -13.01 -12.86
C LEU A 86 0.37 -12.76 -11.80
N THR A 87 0.15 -13.25 -10.58
CA THR A 87 1.07 -13.10 -9.45
C THR A 87 1.70 -14.43 -9.07
N GLU A 88 2.84 -14.38 -8.37
CA GLU A 88 3.43 -15.58 -7.77
C GLU A 88 2.43 -16.31 -6.86
N ARG A 89 1.59 -15.58 -6.13
CA ARG A 89 0.57 -16.16 -5.26
C ARG A 89 -0.43 -17.02 -6.04
N ASP A 90 -0.85 -16.57 -7.23
CA ASP A 90 -1.78 -17.31 -8.09
C ASP A 90 -1.14 -18.62 -8.56
N ILE A 91 0.14 -18.53 -8.93
CA ILE A 91 0.93 -19.68 -9.37
C ILE A 91 1.09 -20.69 -8.23
N PHE A 92 1.57 -20.25 -7.06
CA PHE A 92 1.78 -21.13 -5.92
C PHE A 92 0.47 -21.75 -5.39
N GLY A 93 -0.61 -20.96 -5.35
CA GLY A 93 -1.91 -21.43 -4.90
C GLY A 93 -2.45 -22.61 -5.71
N ARG A 94 -2.11 -22.68 -7.00
CA ARG A 94 -2.54 -23.76 -7.89
C ARG A 94 -1.55 -24.91 -8.01
N ILE A 95 -0.25 -24.64 -7.97
CA ILE A 95 0.79 -25.70 -8.01
C ILE A 95 0.65 -26.64 -6.81
N VAL A 96 0.33 -26.11 -5.63
CA VAL A 96 0.11 -26.91 -4.41
C VAL A 96 -1.15 -27.79 -4.51
N GLY A 97 -2.09 -27.45 -5.39
CA GLY A 97 -3.38 -28.14 -5.56
C GLY A 97 -3.43 -29.20 -6.65
N GLY A 98 -2.39 -29.39 -7.48
CA GLY A 98 -2.44 -30.36 -8.58
C GLY A 98 -1.42 -30.10 -9.68
N ASP A 99 -1.45 -30.94 -10.71
CA ASP A 99 -0.63 -30.82 -11.92
C ASP A 99 -1.04 -29.54 -12.70
N VAL A 100 -0.17 -28.54 -12.67
CA VAL A 100 -0.31 -27.35 -13.51
C VAL A 100 0.45 -27.56 -14.80
N ASP A 101 -0.25 -27.60 -15.91
CA ASP A 101 0.37 -27.55 -17.23
C ASP A 101 0.92 -26.14 -17.47
N LEU A 102 2.23 -26.01 -17.50
CA LEU A 102 2.93 -24.73 -17.69
C LEU A 102 2.87 -24.22 -19.13
N ASP A 103 2.47 -25.05 -20.09
CA ASP A 103 2.31 -24.66 -21.50
C ASP A 103 0.96 -23.97 -21.77
N GLN A 104 0.01 -24.05 -20.82
CA GLN A 104 -1.27 -23.37 -20.98
C GLN A 104 -1.11 -21.84 -20.97
N PRO A 105 -2.03 -21.12 -21.64
CA PRO A 105 -1.98 -19.68 -21.76
C PRO A 105 -2.30 -18.98 -20.42
N VAL A 106 -1.74 -17.79 -20.22
CA VAL A 106 -1.84 -16.99 -18.99
C VAL A 106 -3.30 -16.72 -18.57
N GLU A 107 -4.22 -16.62 -19.52
CA GLU A 107 -5.63 -16.36 -19.29
C GLU A 107 -6.33 -17.44 -18.44
N THR A 108 -5.77 -18.63 -18.41
CA THR A 108 -6.31 -19.73 -17.57
C THR A 108 -6.12 -19.49 -16.08
N MET A 109 -5.19 -18.61 -15.71
CA MET A 109 -4.76 -18.42 -14.33
C MET A 109 -4.75 -16.96 -13.88
N MET A 110 -4.67 -16.00 -14.81
CA MET A 110 -4.62 -14.57 -14.48
C MET A 110 -5.91 -14.09 -13.80
N THR A 111 -5.79 -13.07 -12.98
CA THR A 111 -6.91 -12.27 -12.51
C THR A 111 -7.25 -11.27 -13.61
N THR A 112 -8.47 -11.36 -14.16
CA THR A 112 -9.00 -10.42 -15.15
C THR A 112 -9.48 -9.14 -14.48
N LYS A 113 -9.32 -7.98 -15.16
CA LYS A 113 -9.70 -6.66 -14.63
C LYS A 113 -9.16 -6.41 -13.22
N PRO A 114 -7.84 -6.43 -13.04
CA PRO A 114 -7.25 -6.21 -11.72
C PRO A 114 -7.58 -4.79 -11.22
N HIS A 115 -7.56 -4.63 -9.91
CA HIS A 115 -7.60 -3.30 -9.32
C HIS A 115 -6.40 -2.50 -9.80
N HIS A 116 -6.63 -1.26 -10.17
CA HIS A 116 -5.62 -0.33 -10.70
C HIS A 116 -5.79 1.05 -10.06
N LEU A 117 -4.84 1.91 -10.33
CA LEU A 117 -4.82 3.29 -9.90
C LEU A 117 -4.58 4.21 -11.10
N HIS A 118 -5.04 5.44 -11.00
CA HIS A 118 -4.77 6.51 -11.95
C HIS A 118 -3.84 7.56 -11.33
N LEU A 119 -3.16 8.35 -12.18
CA LEU A 119 -2.21 9.36 -11.74
C LEU A 119 -2.79 10.43 -10.82
N ASP A 120 -4.09 10.68 -10.91
CA ASP A 120 -4.81 11.67 -10.13
C ASP A 120 -5.29 11.18 -8.77
N GLU A 121 -5.20 9.87 -8.52
CA GLU A 121 -5.47 9.30 -7.21
C GLU A 121 -4.33 9.62 -6.24
N THR A 122 -4.61 9.51 -4.95
CA THR A 122 -3.68 9.92 -3.91
C THR A 122 -2.82 8.75 -3.41
N VAL A 123 -1.73 9.07 -2.73
CA VAL A 123 -0.93 8.09 -2.00
C VAL A 123 -1.77 7.36 -0.96
N ARG A 124 -2.77 8.03 -0.36
CA ARG A 124 -3.74 7.43 0.56
C ARG A 124 -4.55 6.33 -0.10
N ASP A 125 -5.11 6.60 -1.29
CA ASP A 125 -5.91 5.63 -2.03
C ASP A 125 -5.09 4.37 -2.35
N ALA A 126 -3.82 4.56 -2.74
CA ALA A 126 -2.91 3.45 -2.98
C ALA A 126 -2.66 2.61 -1.72
N ILE A 127 -2.41 3.25 -0.57
CA ILE A 127 -2.21 2.56 0.71
C ILE A 127 -3.47 1.79 1.12
N GLU A 128 -4.64 2.38 1.02
CA GLU A 128 -5.91 1.74 1.36
C GLU A 128 -6.18 0.53 0.48
N LEU A 129 -5.95 0.66 -0.83
CA LEU A 129 -6.14 -0.43 -1.77
C LEU A 129 -5.14 -1.58 -1.52
N MET A 130 -3.87 -1.26 -1.22
CA MET A 130 -2.86 -2.26 -0.85
C MET A 130 -3.23 -3.01 0.44
N GLN A 131 -3.77 -2.31 1.44
CA GLN A 131 -4.13 -2.90 2.73
C GLN A 131 -5.38 -3.80 2.61
N THR A 132 -6.43 -3.30 1.97
CA THR A 132 -7.72 -4.02 1.86
C THR A 132 -7.62 -5.23 0.95
N GLY A 133 -6.94 -5.09 -0.20
CA GLY A 133 -6.77 -6.16 -1.19
C GLY A 133 -5.52 -7.02 -0.98
N ARG A 134 -4.64 -6.65 -0.03
CA ARG A 134 -3.33 -7.28 0.19
C ARG A 134 -2.48 -7.31 -1.08
N TYR A 135 -2.58 -6.24 -1.87
CA TYR A 135 -1.83 -6.09 -3.11
C TYR A 135 -0.41 -5.60 -2.81
N ARG A 136 0.58 -6.14 -3.54
CA ARG A 136 1.98 -5.70 -3.49
C ARG A 136 2.38 -4.87 -4.70
N ASN A 137 1.70 -5.08 -5.82
CA ASN A 137 1.90 -4.37 -7.07
C ASN A 137 0.55 -3.89 -7.57
N LEU A 138 0.38 -2.58 -7.64
CA LEU A 138 -0.80 -1.97 -8.21
C LEU A 138 -0.44 -1.35 -9.57
N PRO A 139 -1.10 -1.79 -10.66
CA PRO A 139 -0.91 -1.18 -11.96
C PRO A 139 -1.41 0.25 -11.95
N LEU A 140 -0.64 1.13 -12.56
CA LEU A 140 -0.96 2.54 -12.74
C LEU A 140 -1.32 2.78 -14.20
N LEU A 141 -2.51 3.31 -14.42
CA LEU A 141 -3.04 3.59 -15.75
C LEU A 141 -3.06 5.09 -16.03
N ASP A 142 -3.05 5.44 -17.30
CA ASP A 142 -3.36 6.78 -17.76
C ASP A 142 -4.87 6.96 -18.01
N ASP A 143 -5.26 8.13 -18.53
CA ASP A 143 -6.66 8.47 -18.79
C ASP A 143 -7.29 7.65 -19.93
N ASP A 144 -6.47 6.98 -20.73
CA ASP A 144 -6.89 6.11 -21.87
C ASP A 144 -6.83 4.61 -21.52
N ASP A 145 -6.62 4.26 -20.24
CA ASP A 145 -6.46 2.91 -19.70
C ASP A 145 -5.17 2.17 -20.13
N HIS A 146 -4.13 2.89 -20.58
CA HIS A 146 -2.84 2.27 -20.86
C HIS A 146 -2.04 2.06 -19.58
N LEU A 147 -1.35 0.94 -19.50
CA LEU A 147 -0.48 0.61 -18.37
C LEU A 147 0.82 1.42 -18.45
N ILE A 148 0.94 2.43 -17.59
CA ILE A 148 2.07 3.37 -17.58
C ILE A 148 3.07 3.15 -16.44
N GLY A 149 2.79 2.22 -15.54
CA GLY A 149 3.67 1.95 -14.41
C GLY A 149 3.09 0.99 -13.39
N VAL A 150 3.86 0.80 -12.32
CA VAL A 150 3.45 0.01 -11.14
C VAL A 150 3.82 0.78 -9.88
N VAL A 151 2.92 0.79 -8.92
CA VAL A 151 3.12 1.35 -7.57
C VAL A 151 3.22 0.22 -6.56
N ARG A 152 4.27 0.26 -5.72
CA ARG A 152 4.53 -0.72 -4.67
C ARG A 152 4.68 -0.03 -3.32
N PRO A 153 4.50 -0.76 -2.19
CA PRO A 153 4.72 -0.20 -0.85
C PRO A 153 6.10 0.43 -0.67
N GLN A 154 7.15 -0.16 -1.29
CA GLN A 154 8.51 0.39 -1.22
C GLN A 154 8.65 1.74 -1.94
N ASP A 155 7.92 1.96 -3.02
CA ASP A 155 7.98 3.21 -3.79
C ASP A 155 7.33 4.34 -2.98
N ILE A 156 6.24 4.03 -2.27
CA ILE A 156 5.60 4.94 -1.31
C ILE A 156 6.55 5.23 -0.13
N LEU A 157 7.13 4.19 0.47
CA LEU A 157 8.05 4.35 1.61
C LEU A 157 9.27 5.18 1.23
N LYS A 158 9.84 4.95 0.04
CA LYS A 158 10.96 5.73 -0.47
C LYS A 158 10.58 7.20 -0.62
N TYR A 159 9.44 7.48 -1.24
CA TYR A 159 8.94 8.85 -1.38
C TYR A 159 8.77 9.54 -0.03
N LEU A 160 8.15 8.86 0.95
CA LEU A 160 7.95 9.41 2.28
C LEU A 160 9.30 9.71 2.98
N ALA A 161 10.29 8.84 2.83
CA ALA A 161 11.61 9.02 3.42
C ALA A 161 12.40 10.17 2.78
N GLU A 162 12.21 10.41 1.48
CA GLU A 162 12.90 11.48 0.74
C GLU A 162 12.21 12.82 0.90
N ALA A 163 10.88 12.86 0.89
CA ALA A 163 10.11 14.09 0.93
C ALA A 163 9.88 14.61 2.36
N PHE A 164 9.83 13.72 3.36
CA PHE A 164 9.45 14.01 4.74
C PHE A 164 10.40 13.37 5.77
N PRO A 165 11.73 13.57 5.66
CA PRO A 165 12.69 12.91 6.53
C PRO A 165 12.54 13.32 8.01
N GLU A 166 12.22 14.58 8.28
CA GLU A 166 12.09 15.10 9.65
C GLU A 166 10.83 14.57 10.32
N GLU A 167 9.72 14.51 9.59
CA GLU A 167 8.45 13.99 10.08
C GLU A 167 8.53 12.51 10.41
N LEU A 168 9.21 11.71 9.59
CA LEU A 168 9.40 10.29 9.84
C LEU A 168 10.29 10.01 11.06
N LEU A 169 11.36 10.79 11.24
CA LEU A 169 12.27 10.64 12.37
C LEU A 169 11.66 11.10 13.69
N ASN A 170 10.72 12.04 13.64
CA ASN A 170 10.10 12.66 14.82
C ASN A 170 8.71 12.08 15.14
N LEU A 171 8.29 11.00 14.48
CA LEU A 171 7.04 10.33 14.84
C LEU A 171 7.13 9.85 16.30
N PRO A 172 6.21 10.31 17.19
CA PRO A 172 6.21 9.82 18.57
C PRO A 172 5.93 8.30 18.54
N PRO A 173 6.58 7.52 19.42
CA PRO A 173 6.31 6.09 19.52
C PRO A 173 4.80 5.93 19.81
N ARG A 174 4.11 5.18 18.95
CA ARG A 174 2.67 4.96 19.14
C ARG A 174 2.45 4.25 20.47
N PRO A 175 1.63 4.78 21.38
CA PRO A 175 1.41 4.21 22.72
C PRO A 175 0.75 2.82 22.70
N HIS A 176 0.39 2.31 21.53
CA HIS A 176 -0.26 1.01 21.34
C HIS A 176 0.65 -0.12 20.87
N GLN A 177 1.96 0.11 20.76
CA GLN A 177 2.90 -0.99 20.68
C GLN A 177 3.08 -1.61 22.07
N LEU A 178 2.12 -2.41 22.48
CA LEU A 178 2.31 -3.35 23.58
C LEU A 178 3.30 -4.41 23.08
N MET A 179 4.57 -4.21 23.35
CA MET A 179 5.55 -5.29 23.29
C MET A 179 5.17 -6.30 24.36
N GLY A 180 4.44 -7.33 24.00
CA GLY A 180 3.96 -8.38 24.91
C GLY A 180 5.05 -9.27 25.49
N LYS A 181 6.33 -9.11 25.08
CA LYS A 181 7.52 -9.73 25.68
C LYS A 181 8.75 -8.88 25.37
N ALA A 182 9.56 -8.61 26.36
CA ALA A 182 10.95 -8.19 26.19
C ALA A 182 11.74 -9.43 25.70
N GLU A 183 11.84 -9.60 24.38
CA GLU A 183 12.81 -10.53 23.81
C GLU A 183 14.10 -9.75 23.58
N GLY A 184 14.92 -9.74 24.61
CA GLY A 184 16.28 -9.28 24.58
C GLY A 184 17.11 -10.30 25.32
N GLY A 185 17.88 -11.07 24.59
CA GLY A 185 18.85 -12.00 25.11
C GLY A 185 19.71 -12.48 23.99
#